data_7f881d37a7cb3fe03b705a50405a713a
#
_entry.id   7f881d37a7cb3fe03b705a50405a713a
#
_cell.length_a   1.000
_cell.length_b   1.000
_cell.length_c   1.000
_cell.angle_alpha   90.00
_cell.angle_beta   90.00
_cell.angle_gamma   90.00
#
_symmetry.space_group_name_H-M   'P 1'
#
loop_
_entity.id
_entity.type
_entity.pdbx_description
1 polymer ?
#
loop_
_entity_poly.entity_id
_entity_poly.type
_entity_poly.pdbx_seq_one_letter_code
_entity_poly.pdbx_strand_id
1 'polypeptide(L)'
;KISYTDQGKGTAVVLLHGFLENQSMWKAFIPELVKKHRIITIDLLGHGATECLGYVHTMEDQADMVHHVLHELKIRKAVLIGHSMGGYVALAFAELYPDNVKGIVLQNSTSRADSDERKANRDRAIVAVKQNYSAFIRMSIANLFSEDNRERLADIIEEVKLEALKTPLQGIVAALEGMKIRKDREVILHFAPYPIQLILGKKDPVLNYDDNLEQIEGTQVQLTTFEDGHMSHFENQAELLVVLSGFLKRV
;
A
#
# COMPACT_ATOMS: atom_id res chain seq x y z
N LYS A 1 -19.67 -4.93 4.11
CA LYS A 1 -18.99 -6.21 3.82
C LYS A 1 -17.50 -5.93 3.58
N ILE A 2 -16.62 -6.73 4.20
CA ILE A 2 -15.16 -6.68 3.99
C ILE A 2 -14.77 -7.93 3.21
N SER A 3 -13.94 -7.76 2.19
CA SER A 3 -13.38 -8.85 1.38
C SER A 3 -11.93 -9.10 1.78
N TYR A 4 -11.60 -10.32 2.12
CA TYR A 4 -10.24 -10.74 2.45
C TYR A 4 -10.02 -12.22 2.15
N THR A 5 -8.76 -12.63 2.07
CA THR A 5 -8.37 -14.06 2.05
C THR A 5 -7.50 -14.36 3.26
N ASP A 6 -7.48 -15.63 3.68
CA ASP A 6 -6.69 -16.16 4.78
C ASP A 6 -6.14 -17.53 4.39
N GLN A 7 -4.83 -17.62 4.21
CA GLN A 7 -4.18 -18.81 3.68
C GLN A 7 -2.88 -19.12 4.44
N GLY A 8 -2.57 -20.40 4.59
CA GLY A 8 -1.33 -20.84 5.23
C GLY A 8 -1.41 -20.91 6.75
N LYS A 9 -0.25 -21.03 7.39
CA LYS A 9 -0.09 -21.15 8.85
C LYS A 9 1.21 -20.48 9.28
N GLY A 10 1.34 -20.18 10.57
CA GLY A 10 2.53 -19.56 11.15
C GLY A 10 2.34 -18.09 11.48
N THR A 11 3.41 -17.29 11.41
CA THR A 11 3.32 -15.84 11.64
C THR A 11 2.38 -15.20 10.64
N ALA A 12 1.41 -14.43 11.15
CA ALA A 12 0.45 -13.72 10.31
C ALA A 12 1.11 -12.53 9.60
N VAL A 13 0.84 -12.42 8.30
CA VAL A 13 1.30 -11.33 7.42
C VAL A 13 0.09 -10.75 6.72
N VAL A 14 -0.17 -9.48 6.92
CA VAL A 14 -1.24 -8.73 6.27
C VAL A 14 -0.68 -7.98 5.08
N LEU A 15 -1.25 -8.20 3.90
CA LEU A 15 -0.85 -7.55 2.65
C LEU A 15 -1.92 -6.50 2.26
N LEU A 16 -1.51 -5.23 2.23
CA LEU A 16 -2.37 -4.07 1.96
C LEU A 16 -1.99 -3.44 0.63
N HIS A 17 -2.95 -3.31 -0.26
CA HIS A 17 -2.77 -2.78 -1.61
C HIS A 17 -2.76 -1.24 -1.66
N GLY A 18 -2.35 -0.68 -2.80
CA GLY A 18 -2.34 0.74 -3.08
C GLY A 18 -3.68 1.28 -3.61
N PHE A 19 -3.70 2.59 -3.86
CA PHE A 19 -4.84 3.27 -4.48
C PHE A 19 -5.08 2.76 -5.91
N LEU A 20 -6.34 2.53 -6.28
CA LEU A 20 -6.78 1.92 -7.54
C LEU A 20 -6.36 0.46 -7.75
N GLU A 21 -5.85 -0.19 -6.73
CA GLU A 21 -5.52 -1.60 -6.72
C GLU A 21 -6.53 -2.40 -5.86
N ASN A 22 -6.30 -3.68 -5.71
CA ASN A 22 -7.00 -4.57 -4.79
C ASN A 22 -6.10 -5.74 -4.38
N GLN A 23 -6.60 -6.65 -3.57
CA GLN A 23 -5.82 -7.77 -3.05
C GLN A 23 -5.18 -8.66 -4.14
N SER A 24 -5.67 -8.64 -5.39
CA SER A 24 -5.14 -9.46 -6.47
C SER A 24 -3.71 -9.06 -6.89
N MET A 25 -3.25 -7.84 -6.56
CA MET A 25 -1.86 -7.41 -6.82
C MET A 25 -0.84 -8.35 -6.17
N TRP A 26 -1.21 -9.00 -5.07
CA TRP A 26 -0.34 -9.88 -4.31
C TRP A 26 -0.28 -11.32 -4.83
N LYS A 27 -1.09 -11.65 -5.86
CA LYS A 27 -1.26 -13.01 -6.40
C LYS A 27 0.06 -13.72 -6.69
N ALA A 28 1.04 -13.01 -7.23
CA ALA A 28 2.34 -13.59 -7.59
C ALA A 28 3.21 -13.93 -6.37
N PHE A 29 2.98 -13.29 -5.22
CA PHE A 29 3.78 -13.47 -4.00
C PHE A 29 3.22 -14.56 -3.07
N ILE A 30 1.91 -14.74 -3.06
CA ILE A 30 1.21 -15.66 -2.15
C ILE A 30 1.78 -17.09 -2.20
N PRO A 31 2.04 -17.72 -3.36
CA PRO A 31 2.50 -19.11 -3.43
C PRO A 31 3.82 -19.36 -2.68
N GLU A 32 4.70 -18.37 -2.64
CA GLU A 32 5.97 -18.49 -1.91
C GLU A 32 5.83 -18.13 -0.43
N LEU A 33 5.10 -17.05 -0.13
CA LEU A 33 4.95 -16.57 1.24
C LEU A 33 4.13 -17.54 2.11
N VAL A 34 3.10 -18.16 1.54
CA VAL A 34 2.20 -19.10 2.23
C VAL A 34 2.89 -20.37 2.71
N LYS A 35 4.05 -20.72 2.14
CA LYS A 35 4.82 -21.90 2.55
C LYS A 35 5.29 -21.83 4.00
N LYS A 36 5.45 -20.61 4.55
CA LYS A 36 6.02 -20.39 5.90
C LYS A 36 5.19 -19.44 6.77
N HIS A 37 4.22 -18.75 6.20
CA HIS A 37 3.45 -17.71 6.87
C HIS A 37 1.95 -17.90 6.64
N ARG A 38 1.13 -17.36 7.57
CA ARG A 38 -0.30 -17.19 7.37
C ARG A 38 -0.52 -15.85 6.68
N ILE A 39 -0.96 -15.87 5.43
CA ILE A 39 -1.09 -14.70 4.57
C ILE A 39 -2.54 -14.24 4.56
N ILE A 40 -2.76 -13.00 4.95
CA ILE A 40 -4.04 -12.32 4.92
C ILE A 40 -3.95 -11.20 3.87
N THR A 41 -4.75 -11.25 2.81
CA THR A 41 -4.90 -10.14 1.87
C THR A 41 -6.25 -9.49 2.10
N ILE A 42 -6.33 -8.17 2.05
CA ILE A 42 -7.56 -7.42 2.35
C ILE A 42 -7.80 -6.41 1.24
N ASP A 43 -9.02 -6.38 0.70
CA ASP A 43 -9.48 -5.25 -0.11
C ASP A 43 -9.80 -4.07 0.82
N LEU A 44 -9.12 -2.96 0.63
CA LEU A 44 -9.35 -1.74 1.41
C LEU A 44 -10.71 -1.12 1.09
N LEU A 45 -11.25 -0.26 1.98
CA LEU A 45 -12.58 0.36 1.81
C LEU A 45 -12.75 0.97 0.41
N GLY A 46 -13.85 0.60 -0.25
CA GLY A 46 -14.20 1.08 -1.57
C GLY A 46 -13.34 0.54 -2.72
N HIS A 47 -12.52 -0.49 -2.47
CA HIS A 47 -11.71 -1.17 -3.48
C HIS A 47 -12.04 -2.67 -3.53
N GLY A 48 -11.77 -3.30 -4.67
CA GLY A 48 -12.06 -4.71 -4.86
C GLY A 48 -13.51 -5.04 -4.55
N ALA A 49 -13.75 -6.01 -3.66
CA ALA A 49 -15.08 -6.43 -3.23
C ALA A 49 -15.46 -5.90 -1.82
N THR A 50 -14.67 -4.99 -1.24
CA THR A 50 -15.01 -4.30 0.01
C THR A 50 -15.85 -3.05 -0.28
N GLU A 51 -16.95 -2.92 0.45
CA GLU A 51 -17.90 -1.82 0.31
C GLU A 51 -17.30 -0.47 0.75
N CYS A 52 -17.86 0.62 0.22
CA CYS A 52 -17.56 1.97 0.67
C CYS A 52 -18.18 2.23 2.05
N LEU A 53 -17.48 2.99 2.88
CA LEU A 53 -17.97 3.49 4.16
C LEU A 53 -18.01 5.03 4.12
N GLY A 54 -19.14 5.59 3.68
CA GLY A 54 -19.29 7.04 3.55
C GLY A 54 -18.52 7.64 2.37
N TYR A 55 -18.10 8.90 2.52
CA TYR A 55 -17.48 9.71 1.46
C TYR A 55 -16.01 10.07 1.72
N VAL A 56 -15.49 9.68 2.86
CA VAL A 56 -14.08 9.83 3.25
C VAL A 56 -13.65 8.51 3.88
N HIS A 57 -12.63 7.88 3.33
CA HIS A 57 -12.00 6.70 3.92
C HIS A 57 -10.67 7.12 4.53
N THR A 58 -10.70 7.52 5.80
CA THR A 58 -9.48 7.90 6.51
C THR A 58 -8.53 6.70 6.65
N MET A 59 -7.25 6.96 6.83
CA MET A 59 -6.29 5.86 7.06
C MET A 59 -6.59 5.15 8.39
N GLU A 60 -7.16 5.87 9.33
CA GLU A 60 -7.66 5.36 10.61
C GLU A 60 -8.85 4.40 10.43
N ASP A 61 -9.88 4.77 9.64
CA ASP A 61 -11.01 3.88 9.33
C ASP A 61 -10.56 2.60 8.63
N GLN A 62 -9.58 2.73 7.72
CA GLN A 62 -8.96 1.59 7.06
C GLN A 62 -8.22 0.69 8.06
N ALA A 63 -7.47 1.28 8.99
CA ALA A 63 -6.76 0.57 10.05
C ALA A 63 -7.72 -0.14 11.01
N ASP A 64 -8.83 0.49 11.38
CA ASP A 64 -9.88 -0.11 12.20
C ASP A 64 -10.51 -1.32 11.49
N MET A 65 -10.72 -1.21 10.17
CA MET A 65 -11.19 -2.33 9.36
C MET A 65 -10.18 -3.50 9.36
N VAL A 66 -8.89 -3.22 9.20
CA VAL A 66 -7.84 -4.24 9.26
C VAL A 66 -7.82 -4.90 10.65
N HIS A 67 -7.90 -4.10 11.71
CA HIS A 67 -7.97 -4.60 13.09
C HIS A 67 -9.18 -5.51 13.31
N HIS A 68 -10.35 -5.13 12.78
CA HIS A 68 -11.56 -5.95 12.84
C HIS A 68 -11.35 -7.33 12.18
N VAL A 69 -10.75 -7.37 10.98
CA VAL A 69 -10.42 -8.64 10.30
C VAL A 69 -9.47 -9.50 11.14
N LEU A 70 -8.42 -8.91 11.71
CA LEU A 70 -7.48 -9.65 12.57
C LEU A 70 -8.16 -10.20 13.83
N HIS A 71 -9.07 -9.42 14.43
CA HIS A 71 -9.85 -9.84 15.59
C HIS A 71 -10.75 -11.03 15.27
N GLU A 72 -11.51 -11.00 14.16
CA GLU A 72 -12.35 -12.11 13.68
C GLU A 72 -11.52 -13.38 13.42
N LEU A 73 -10.31 -13.22 12.86
CA LEU A 73 -9.38 -14.31 12.61
C LEU A 73 -8.59 -14.77 13.84
N LYS A 74 -8.83 -14.16 15.01
CA LYS A 74 -8.12 -14.40 16.29
C LYS A 74 -6.61 -14.24 16.16
N ILE A 75 -6.17 -13.27 15.38
CA ILE A 75 -4.76 -12.93 15.18
C ILE A 75 -4.42 -11.78 16.13
N ARG A 76 -3.55 -12.05 17.09
CA ARG A 76 -3.14 -11.05 18.08
C ARG A 76 -2.08 -10.09 17.54
N LYS A 77 -1.11 -10.60 16.78
CA LYS A 77 -0.01 -9.81 16.21
C LYS A 77 0.26 -10.23 14.77
N ALA A 78 0.54 -9.25 13.91
CA ALA A 78 0.86 -9.49 12.51
C ALA A 78 2.01 -8.60 12.02
N VAL A 79 2.66 -9.05 10.95
CA VAL A 79 3.49 -8.19 10.10
C VAL A 79 2.58 -7.51 9.10
N LEU A 80 2.76 -6.21 8.88
CA LEU A 80 2.00 -5.43 7.92
C LEU A 80 2.91 -5.10 6.72
N ILE A 81 2.50 -5.45 5.53
CA ILE A 81 3.17 -5.09 4.28
C ILE A 81 2.20 -4.24 3.48
N GLY A 82 2.52 -2.97 3.29
CA GLY A 82 1.65 -2.03 2.60
C GLY A 82 2.32 -1.37 1.41
N HIS A 83 1.67 -1.47 0.25
CA HIS A 83 2.06 -0.74 -0.95
C HIS A 83 1.37 0.63 -0.98
N SER A 84 2.14 1.70 -1.20
CA SER A 84 1.60 3.05 -1.40
C SER A 84 0.56 3.44 -0.31
N MET A 85 -0.72 3.63 -0.65
CA MET A 85 -1.81 3.87 0.30
C MET A 85 -1.88 2.79 1.40
N GLY A 86 -1.63 1.52 1.06
CA GLY A 86 -1.57 0.43 2.04
C GLY A 86 -0.49 0.64 3.11
N GLY A 87 0.61 1.31 2.77
CA GLY A 87 1.64 1.72 3.73
C GLY A 87 1.13 2.80 4.70
N TYR A 88 0.33 3.76 4.22
CA TYR A 88 -0.31 4.76 5.09
C TYR A 88 -1.27 4.09 6.09
N VAL A 89 -2.02 3.08 5.62
CA VAL A 89 -2.91 2.27 6.48
C VAL A 89 -2.11 1.47 7.50
N ALA A 90 -0.99 0.86 7.10
CA ALA A 90 -0.12 0.12 8.01
C ALA A 90 0.43 1.01 9.14
N LEU A 91 0.81 2.25 8.83
CA LEU A 91 1.27 3.22 9.84
C LEU A 91 0.12 3.72 10.73
N ALA A 92 -1.07 3.94 10.19
CA ALA A 92 -2.25 4.26 10.99
C ALA A 92 -2.60 3.11 11.95
N PHE A 93 -2.52 1.87 11.47
CA PHE A 93 -2.70 0.68 12.30
C PHE A 93 -1.66 0.63 13.44
N ALA A 94 -0.41 0.92 13.13
CA ALA A 94 0.67 0.92 14.13
C ALA A 94 0.50 2.02 15.19
N GLU A 95 -0.06 3.17 14.83
CA GLU A 95 -0.42 4.23 15.78
C GLU A 95 -1.56 3.81 16.71
N LEU A 96 -2.63 3.23 16.15
CA LEU A 96 -3.83 2.88 16.90
C LEU A 96 -3.70 1.56 17.68
N TYR A 97 -2.94 0.61 17.15
CA TYR A 97 -2.83 -0.75 17.67
C TYR A 97 -1.37 -1.21 17.80
N PRO A 98 -0.51 -0.50 18.53
CA PRO A 98 0.93 -0.77 18.56
C PRO A 98 1.27 -2.17 19.08
N ASP A 99 0.47 -2.72 19.99
CA ASP A 99 0.66 -4.07 20.55
C ASP A 99 0.31 -5.19 19.57
N ASN A 100 -0.34 -4.87 18.45
CA ASN A 100 -0.73 -5.84 17.42
C ASN A 100 0.28 -5.95 16.26
N VAL A 101 1.36 -5.17 16.30
CA VAL A 101 2.38 -5.13 15.24
C VAL A 101 3.60 -5.99 15.60
N LYS A 102 4.08 -6.78 14.63
CA LYS A 102 5.35 -7.51 14.69
C LYS A 102 6.44 -6.86 13.83
N GLY A 103 6.07 -6.16 12.77
CA GLY A 103 6.96 -5.51 11.84
C GLY A 103 6.18 -4.83 10.73
N ILE A 104 6.80 -3.90 10.02
CA ILE A 104 6.19 -3.15 8.93
C ILE A 104 7.10 -3.14 7.71
N VAL A 105 6.52 -3.36 6.53
CA VAL A 105 7.15 -3.06 5.24
C VAL A 105 6.35 -1.96 4.57
N LEU A 106 7.01 -0.84 4.30
CA LEU A 106 6.51 0.28 3.51
C LEU A 106 7.05 0.12 2.09
N GLN A 107 6.23 -0.41 1.19
CA GLN A 107 6.59 -0.60 -0.21
C GLN A 107 6.12 0.59 -1.04
N ASN A 108 7.04 1.34 -1.65
CA ASN A 108 6.74 2.56 -2.41
C ASN A 108 5.75 3.45 -1.65
N SER A 109 6.06 3.75 -0.39
CA SER A 109 5.20 4.50 0.52
C SER A 109 6.00 5.48 1.37
N THR A 110 5.33 6.32 2.12
CA THR A 110 5.93 7.33 3.00
C THR A 110 5.18 7.41 4.32
N SER A 111 5.87 7.84 5.38
CA SER A 111 5.26 8.14 6.68
C SER A 111 4.69 9.56 6.76
N ARG A 112 5.05 10.42 5.82
CA ARG A 112 4.73 11.86 5.85
C ARG A 112 3.31 12.15 5.42
N ALA A 113 2.72 13.21 5.98
CA ALA A 113 1.46 13.79 5.51
C ALA A 113 1.62 14.33 4.08
N ASP A 114 0.49 14.56 3.39
CA ASP A 114 0.52 15.30 2.12
C ASP A 114 0.91 16.75 2.36
N SER A 115 1.85 17.26 1.56
CA SER A 115 2.13 18.69 1.44
C SER A 115 0.91 19.43 0.86
N ASP A 116 0.87 20.75 0.97
CA ASP A 116 -0.24 21.55 0.43
C ASP A 116 -0.38 21.38 -1.09
N GLU A 117 0.74 21.22 -1.80
CA GLU A 117 0.74 20.92 -3.22
C GLU A 117 0.11 19.54 -3.51
N ARG A 118 0.47 18.51 -2.73
CA ARG A 118 -0.11 17.17 -2.88
C ARG A 118 -1.60 17.16 -2.54
N LYS A 119 -2.05 17.90 -1.52
CA LYS A 119 -3.47 18.08 -1.22
C LYS A 119 -4.22 18.72 -2.39
N ALA A 120 -3.66 19.80 -2.98
CA ALA A 120 -4.23 20.42 -4.17
C ALA A 120 -4.27 19.47 -5.38
N ASN A 121 -3.26 18.59 -5.53
CA ASN A 121 -3.27 17.55 -6.56
C ASN A 121 -4.39 16.53 -6.31
N ARG A 122 -4.68 16.16 -5.05
CA ARG A 122 -5.82 15.29 -4.73
C ARG A 122 -7.15 15.94 -5.08
N ASP A 123 -7.31 17.22 -4.79
CA ASP A 123 -8.53 17.96 -5.17
C ASP A 123 -8.72 18.01 -6.69
N ARG A 124 -7.63 18.25 -7.44
CA ARG A 124 -7.65 18.17 -8.92
C ARG A 124 -8.01 16.77 -9.42
N ALA A 125 -7.48 15.73 -8.78
CA ALA A 125 -7.79 14.34 -9.11
C ALA A 125 -9.27 14.01 -8.88
N ILE A 126 -9.86 14.47 -7.77
CA ILE A 126 -11.30 14.32 -7.48
C ILE A 126 -12.17 14.98 -8.55
N VAL A 127 -11.80 16.17 -9.00
CA VAL A 127 -12.51 16.85 -10.09
C VAL A 127 -12.35 16.06 -11.39
N ALA A 128 -11.14 15.66 -11.73
CA ALA A 128 -10.83 14.96 -12.98
C ALA A 128 -11.55 13.61 -13.08
N VAL A 129 -11.58 12.80 -12.01
CA VAL A 129 -12.26 11.49 -12.03
C VAL A 129 -13.78 11.63 -12.16
N LYS A 130 -14.37 12.69 -11.58
CA LYS A 130 -15.80 12.99 -11.74
C LYS A 130 -16.15 13.44 -13.15
N GLN A 131 -15.24 14.11 -13.85
CA GLN A 131 -15.44 14.58 -15.23
C GLN A 131 -15.23 13.47 -16.26
N ASN A 132 -14.19 12.66 -16.12
CA ASN A 132 -13.87 11.56 -17.03
C ASN A 132 -13.22 10.40 -16.29
N TYR A 133 -14.05 9.56 -15.71
CA TYR A 133 -13.68 8.40 -14.91
C TYR A 133 -12.67 7.48 -15.61
N SER A 134 -12.98 7.05 -16.85
CA SER A 134 -12.14 6.07 -17.55
C SER A 134 -10.78 6.66 -17.95
N ALA A 135 -10.76 7.88 -18.47
CA ALA A 135 -9.51 8.54 -18.86
C ALA A 135 -8.61 8.80 -17.64
N PHE A 136 -9.20 9.25 -16.52
CA PHE A 136 -8.47 9.47 -15.28
C PHE A 136 -7.78 8.20 -14.81
N ILE A 137 -8.51 7.06 -14.71
CA ILE A 137 -7.95 5.81 -14.22
C ILE A 137 -6.84 5.30 -15.16
N ARG A 138 -7.09 5.27 -16.47
CA ARG A 138 -6.11 4.79 -17.44
C ARG A 138 -4.81 5.59 -17.42
N MET A 139 -4.92 6.91 -17.31
CA MET A 139 -3.76 7.80 -17.21
C MET A 139 -3.04 7.61 -15.85
N SER A 140 -3.80 7.55 -14.76
CA SER A 140 -3.23 7.37 -13.41
C SER A 140 -2.41 6.08 -13.33
N ILE A 141 -2.94 4.95 -13.79
CA ILE A 141 -2.24 3.66 -13.76
C ILE A 141 -0.97 3.69 -14.62
N ALA A 142 -1.06 4.19 -15.87
CA ALA A 142 0.11 4.24 -16.75
C ALA A 142 1.26 5.07 -16.15
N ASN A 143 0.92 6.14 -15.45
CA ASN A 143 1.89 7.05 -14.83
C ASN A 143 2.51 6.52 -13.53
N LEU A 144 2.12 5.37 -13.01
CA LEU A 144 2.77 4.74 -11.85
C LEU A 144 4.03 3.96 -12.22
N PHE A 145 4.14 3.52 -13.48
CA PHE A 145 5.29 2.77 -13.96
C PHE A 145 6.39 3.72 -14.44
N SER A 146 7.65 3.33 -14.23
CA SER A 146 8.77 4.05 -14.83
C SER A 146 8.67 4.04 -16.37
N GLU A 147 9.08 5.12 -17.02
CA GLU A 147 8.99 5.23 -18.49
C GLU A 147 9.70 4.08 -19.19
N ASP A 148 10.85 3.67 -18.69
CA ASP A 148 11.68 2.61 -19.25
C ASP A 148 10.99 1.23 -19.27
N ASN A 149 10.01 1.02 -18.38
CA ASN A 149 9.32 -0.25 -18.26
C ASN A 149 7.97 -0.29 -18.99
N ARG A 150 7.45 0.84 -19.46
CA ARG A 150 6.08 0.89 -20.02
C ARG A 150 5.91 0.04 -21.27
N GLU A 151 6.92 -0.05 -22.12
CA GLU A 151 6.87 -0.91 -23.30
C GLU A 151 6.96 -2.39 -22.91
N ARG A 152 7.92 -2.74 -22.07
CA ARG A 152 8.12 -4.12 -21.58
C ARG A 152 6.92 -4.67 -20.83
N LEU A 153 6.22 -3.83 -20.08
CA LEU A 153 5.09 -4.19 -19.23
C LEU A 153 3.72 -3.77 -19.80
N ALA A 154 3.64 -3.49 -21.12
CA ALA A 154 2.43 -2.96 -21.75
C ALA A 154 1.19 -3.82 -21.46
N ASP A 155 1.28 -5.14 -21.59
CA ASP A 155 0.17 -6.06 -21.34
C ASP A 155 -0.25 -6.04 -19.85
N ILE A 156 0.71 -6.02 -18.93
CA ILE A 156 0.46 -5.92 -17.49
C ILE A 156 -0.21 -4.58 -17.16
N ILE A 157 0.26 -3.49 -17.76
CA ILE A 157 -0.35 -2.16 -17.56
C ILE A 157 -1.80 -2.16 -18.02
N GLU A 158 -2.15 -2.79 -19.14
CA GLU A 158 -3.53 -2.90 -19.59
C GLU A 158 -4.39 -3.77 -18.65
N GLU A 159 -3.86 -4.89 -18.14
CA GLU A 159 -4.54 -5.71 -17.13
C GLU A 159 -4.82 -4.90 -15.85
N VAL A 160 -3.84 -4.14 -15.35
CA VAL A 160 -3.99 -3.29 -14.16
C VAL A 160 -5.01 -2.18 -14.41
N LYS A 161 -5.01 -1.56 -15.59
CA LYS A 161 -6.05 -0.56 -15.96
C LYS A 161 -7.44 -1.16 -15.96
N LEU A 162 -7.62 -2.36 -16.51
CA LEU A 162 -8.92 -3.05 -16.54
C LEU A 162 -9.40 -3.40 -15.13
N GLU A 163 -8.49 -3.80 -14.26
CA GLU A 163 -8.82 -4.08 -12.86
C GLU A 163 -9.16 -2.80 -12.10
N ALA A 164 -8.38 -1.73 -12.26
CA ALA A 164 -8.63 -0.43 -11.64
C ALA A 164 -9.97 0.19 -12.05
N LEU A 165 -10.43 -0.02 -13.30
CA LEU A 165 -11.72 0.43 -13.80
C LEU A 165 -12.94 -0.22 -13.10
N LYS A 166 -12.73 -1.27 -12.31
CA LYS A 166 -13.79 -1.88 -11.49
C LYS A 166 -14.01 -1.14 -10.16
N THR A 167 -13.07 -0.27 -9.75
CA THR A 167 -13.16 0.50 -8.51
C THR A 167 -14.29 1.53 -8.62
N PRO A 168 -15.30 1.54 -7.74
CA PRO A 168 -16.40 2.48 -7.85
C PRO A 168 -15.95 3.92 -7.64
N LEU A 169 -16.57 4.88 -8.35
CA LEU A 169 -16.25 6.30 -8.24
C LEU A 169 -16.28 6.80 -6.79
N GLN A 170 -17.25 6.35 -5.99
CA GLN A 170 -17.34 6.69 -4.57
C GLN A 170 -16.08 6.24 -3.82
N GLY A 171 -15.59 5.02 -4.05
CA GLY A 171 -14.39 4.48 -3.43
C GLY A 171 -13.15 5.31 -3.78
N ILE A 172 -13.01 5.68 -5.06
CA ILE A 172 -11.90 6.53 -5.54
C ILE A 172 -11.91 7.89 -4.84
N VAL A 173 -13.05 8.57 -4.83
CA VAL A 173 -13.19 9.90 -4.21
C VAL A 173 -12.93 9.81 -2.71
N ALA A 174 -13.54 8.84 -2.03
CA ALA A 174 -13.39 8.66 -0.58
C ALA A 174 -11.94 8.34 -0.19
N ALA A 175 -11.22 7.54 -0.98
CA ALA A 175 -9.81 7.25 -0.74
C ALA A 175 -8.91 8.48 -0.96
N LEU A 176 -9.16 9.27 -2.02
CA LEU A 176 -8.44 10.53 -2.27
C LEU A 176 -8.63 11.52 -1.12
N GLU A 177 -9.86 11.69 -0.62
CA GLU A 177 -10.15 12.53 0.54
C GLU A 177 -9.44 12.03 1.79
N GLY A 178 -9.48 10.72 2.06
CA GLY A 178 -8.80 10.12 3.21
C GLY A 178 -7.28 10.27 3.16
N MET A 179 -6.67 10.05 1.99
CA MET A 179 -5.23 10.27 1.81
C MET A 179 -4.83 11.74 1.99
N LYS A 180 -5.67 12.67 1.51
CA LYS A 180 -5.43 14.11 1.61
C LYS A 180 -5.30 14.59 3.06
N ILE A 181 -6.09 14.03 3.96
CA ILE A 181 -6.14 14.45 5.38
C ILE A 181 -5.31 13.57 6.31
N ARG A 182 -4.54 12.62 5.76
CA ARG A 182 -3.73 11.72 6.60
C ARG A 182 -2.70 12.49 7.42
N LYS A 183 -2.48 12.01 8.63
CA LYS A 183 -1.48 12.56 9.54
C LYS A 183 -0.07 12.18 9.13
N ASP A 184 0.90 12.99 9.56
CA ASP A 184 2.30 12.59 9.60
C ASP A 184 2.52 11.53 10.68
N ARG A 185 3.28 10.48 10.34
CA ARG A 185 3.59 9.35 11.23
C ARG A 185 5.09 9.01 11.22
N GLU A 186 5.93 9.97 10.87
CA GLU A 186 7.39 9.78 10.84
C GLU A 186 7.92 9.34 12.22
N VAL A 187 7.28 9.77 13.30
CA VAL A 187 7.59 9.36 14.67
C VAL A 187 7.63 7.84 14.86
N ILE A 188 6.81 7.08 14.13
CA ILE A 188 6.80 5.61 14.19
C ILE A 188 8.11 5.04 13.65
N LEU A 189 8.70 5.63 12.62
CA LEU A 189 9.97 5.18 12.05
C LEU A 189 11.13 5.31 13.04
N HIS A 190 11.06 6.29 13.94
CA HIS A 190 12.08 6.56 14.94
C HIS A 190 11.96 5.72 16.23
N PHE A 191 10.73 5.40 16.65
CA PHE A 191 10.47 4.87 17.99
C PHE A 191 9.76 3.52 18.02
N ALA A 192 9.44 2.90 16.89
CA ALA A 192 8.79 1.59 16.87
C ALA A 192 9.69 0.51 17.46
N PRO A 193 9.16 -0.36 18.36
CA PRO A 193 9.94 -1.43 19.01
C PRO A 193 10.06 -2.70 18.13
N TYR A 194 9.71 -2.63 16.88
CA TYR A 194 9.72 -3.73 15.90
C TYR A 194 10.44 -3.29 14.61
N PRO A 195 10.93 -4.23 13.80
CA PRO A 195 11.64 -3.89 12.58
C PRO A 195 10.74 -3.25 11.54
N ILE A 196 11.28 -2.26 10.85
CA ILE A 196 10.64 -1.58 9.71
C ILE A 196 11.56 -1.66 8.50
N GLN A 197 10.98 -1.96 7.34
CA GLN A 197 11.62 -1.94 6.04
C GLN A 197 10.96 -0.88 5.17
N LEU A 198 11.75 0.03 4.60
CA LEU A 198 11.32 0.95 3.56
C LEU A 198 11.85 0.48 2.21
N ILE A 199 10.98 0.43 1.21
CA ILE A 199 11.32 0.08 -0.17
C ILE A 199 10.95 1.27 -1.05
N LEU A 200 11.92 1.80 -1.79
CA LEU A 200 11.76 2.95 -2.68
C LEU A 200 12.25 2.63 -4.09
N GLY A 201 11.62 3.24 -5.08
CA GLY A 201 12.07 3.26 -6.48
C GLY A 201 12.73 4.59 -6.80
N LYS A 202 13.91 4.59 -7.45
CA LYS A 202 14.60 5.83 -7.85
C LYS A 202 13.85 6.62 -8.93
N LYS A 203 13.09 5.92 -9.77
CA LYS A 203 12.27 6.50 -10.83
C LYS A 203 10.78 6.53 -10.48
N ASP A 204 10.47 6.49 -9.17
CA ASP A 204 9.08 6.56 -8.69
C ASP A 204 8.47 7.93 -9.04
N PRO A 205 7.45 7.99 -9.91
CA PRO A 205 6.86 9.26 -10.33
C PRO A 205 5.92 9.87 -9.29
N VAL A 206 5.61 9.12 -8.23
CA VAL A 206 4.72 9.54 -7.15
C VAL A 206 5.49 10.02 -5.93
N LEU A 207 6.60 9.36 -5.61
CA LEU A 207 7.42 9.65 -4.44
C LEU A 207 8.81 10.10 -4.89
N ASN A 208 9.18 11.35 -4.60
CA ASN A 208 10.56 11.77 -4.81
C ASN A 208 11.48 10.93 -3.93
N TYR A 209 12.48 10.30 -4.55
CA TYR A 209 13.38 9.37 -3.87
C TYR A 209 14.18 10.06 -2.76
N ASP A 210 14.82 11.19 -3.07
CA ASP A 210 15.70 11.90 -2.13
C ASP A 210 14.89 12.46 -0.94
N ASP A 211 13.73 13.07 -1.18
CA ASP A 211 12.85 13.57 -0.11
C ASP A 211 12.39 12.44 0.83
N ASN A 212 12.24 11.22 0.30
CA ASN A 212 11.81 10.09 1.10
C ASN A 212 12.95 9.39 1.84
N LEU A 213 14.22 9.66 1.52
CA LEU A 213 15.36 9.21 2.32
C LEU A 213 15.45 9.97 3.65
N GLU A 214 15.09 11.23 3.68
CA GLU A 214 15.18 12.06 4.89
C GLU A 214 14.36 11.51 6.06
N GLN A 215 13.20 10.87 5.78
CA GLN A 215 12.33 10.33 6.84
C GLN A 215 12.95 9.20 7.65
N ILE A 216 14.02 8.56 7.15
CA ILE A 216 14.70 7.47 7.84
C ILE A 216 16.07 7.86 8.41
N GLU A 217 16.48 9.11 8.28
CA GLU A 217 17.73 9.58 8.88
C GLU A 217 17.71 9.40 10.40
N GLY A 218 18.78 8.81 10.94
CA GLY A 218 18.90 8.54 12.38
C GLY A 218 17.99 7.44 12.92
N THR A 219 17.30 6.68 12.04
CA THR A 219 16.43 5.57 12.42
C THR A 219 17.13 4.21 12.29
N GLN A 220 16.45 3.14 12.74
CA GLN A 220 16.83 1.74 12.51
C GLN A 220 16.12 1.11 11.30
N VAL A 221 15.38 1.92 10.52
CA VAL A 221 14.64 1.46 9.33
C VAL A 221 15.63 0.94 8.29
N GLN A 222 15.36 -0.24 7.78
CA GLN A 222 16.16 -0.79 6.68
C GLN A 222 15.66 -0.27 5.35
N LEU A 223 16.56 0.21 4.51
CA LEU A 223 16.24 0.68 3.17
C LEU A 223 16.55 -0.41 2.14
N THR A 224 15.63 -0.59 1.21
CA THR A 224 15.87 -1.24 -0.09
C THR A 224 15.53 -0.27 -1.20
N THR A 225 16.42 -0.13 -2.17
CA THR A 225 16.24 0.74 -3.33
C THR A 225 16.17 -0.09 -4.59
N PHE A 226 15.15 0.15 -5.40
CA PHE A 226 15.05 -0.32 -6.78
C PHE A 226 15.32 0.83 -7.76
N GLU A 227 15.78 0.50 -8.95
CA GLU A 227 16.07 1.50 -9.99
C GLU A 227 14.81 1.98 -10.74
N ASP A 228 13.66 1.34 -10.51
CA ASP A 228 12.43 1.49 -11.25
C ASP A 228 11.40 2.39 -10.54
N GLY A 229 10.12 2.27 -10.92
CA GLY A 229 9.05 3.18 -10.55
C GLY A 229 8.28 2.82 -9.28
N HIS A 230 6.99 3.18 -9.29
CA HIS A 230 6.09 3.02 -8.14
C HIS A 230 5.54 1.59 -8.00
N MET A 231 5.51 0.83 -9.09
CA MET A 231 4.86 -0.48 -9.17
C MET A 231 5.88 -1.62 -9.01
N SER A 232 6.69 -1.58 -7.96
CA SER A 232 7.78 -2.54 -7.73
C SER A 232 7.34 -4.00 -7.72
N HIS A 233 6.08 -4.30 -7.39
CA HIS A 233 5.51 -5.64 -7.45
C HIS A 233 5.31 -6.17 -8.90
N PHE A 234 5.40 -5.29 -9.90
CA PHE A 234 5.45 -5.65 -11.32
C PHE A 234 6.83 -5.37 -11.93
N GLU A 235 7.43 -4.23 -11.60
CA GLU A 235 8.69 -3.78 -12.17
C GLU A 235 9.89 -4.58 -11.64
N ASN A 236 9.85 -5.00 -10.36
CA ASN A 236 10.93 -5.69 -9.64
C ASN A 236 10.41 -6.93 -8.89
N GLN A 237 9.50 -7.69 -9.49
CA GLN A 237 8.74 -8.75 -8.80
C GLN A 237 9.64 -9.79 -8.12
N ALA A 238 10.69 -10.29 -8.79
CA ALA A 238 11.57 -11.32 -8.25
C ALA A 238 12.42 -10.79 -7.09
N GLU A 239 12.99 -9.61 -7.26
CA GLU A 239 13.80 -8.93 -6.24
C GLU A 239 12.95 -8.57 -5.02
N LEU A 240 11.74 -8.06 -5.24
CA LEU A 240 10.80 -7.74 -4.17
C LEU A 240 10.44 -8.99 -3.35
N LEU A 241 10.19 -10.12 -4.00
CA LEU A 241 9.94 -11.39 -3.29
C LEU A 241 11.11 -11.79 -2.39
N VAL A 242 12.35 -11.60 -2.85
CA VAL A 242 13.55 -11.86 -2.04
C VAL A 242 13.61 -10.93 -0.83
N VAL A 243 13.35 -9.64 -1.02
CA VAL A 243 13.35 -8.63 0.04
C VAL A 243 12.29 -8.94 1.09
N LEU A 244 11.03 -9.19 0.67
CA LEU A 244 9.93 -9.54 1.57
C LEU A 244 10.22 -10.83 2.35
N SER A 245 10.71 -11.87 1.66
CA SER A 245 11.08 -13.14 2.30
C SER A 245 12.23 -12.97 3.29
N GLY A 246 13.19 -12.11 2.98
CA GLY A 246 14.30 -11.76 3.86
C GLY A 246 13.86 -11.02 5.11
N PHE A 247 12.95 -10.06 4.97
CA PHE A 247 12.35 -9.35 6.10
C PHE A 247 11.58 -10.31 7.02
N LEU A 248 10.71 -11.14 6.45
CA LEU A 248 9.86 -12.07 7.19
C LEU A 248 10.63 -13.17 7.96
N LYS A 249 11.88 -13.44 7.60
CA LYS A 249 12.75 -14.36 8.38
C LYS A 249 13.31 -13.74 9.66
N ARG A 250 13.23 -12.42 9.80
CA ARG A 250 13.78 -11.66 10.95
C ARG A 250 12.73 -11.29 11.99
N VAL A 251 11.44 -11.57 11.72
CA VAL A 251 10.29 -11.11 12.54
C VAL A 251 9.61 -12.29 13.31
#